data_644a19e4a9d4b53687e7913efa903453
#
_entry.id   644a19e4a9d4b53687e7913efa903453
#
_cell.length_a   1.000
_cell.length_b   1.000
_cell.length_c   1.000
_cell.angle_alpha   90.00
_cell.angle_beta   90.00
_cell.angle_gamma   90.00
#
_symmetry.space_group_name_H-M   'P 1'
#
loop_
_entity.id
_entity.type
_entity.pdbx_description
1 polymer ?
#
loop_
_entity_poly.entity_id
_entity_poly.type
_entity_poly.pdbx_seq_one_letter_code
_entity_poly.pdbx_strand_id
1 'polypeptide(L)'
;MLILTIDINREVRGVYVARAEQGGVLVTPPRTYDSIATAIRQEALCVPPGFAHFLEFTYDGMSTGTHPIEDVPDKAVELADRLVTLNHQMHMLLEDNGSTGT
;
A
#
# COMPACT_ATOMS: atom_id res chain seq x y z
N MET A 1 -12.31 -9.80 -13.79
CA MET A 1 -12.13 -8.65 -12.92
C MET A 1 -10.64 -8.47 -12.69
N LEU A 2 -10.12 -7.28 -12.96
CA LEU A 2 -8.68 -7.02 -12.86
C LEU A 2 -8.38 -6.27 -11.57
N ILE A 3 -7.50 -6.84 -10.76
CA ILE A 3 -7.01 -6.24 -9.52
C ILE A 3 -5.52 -5.95 -9.70
N LEU A 4 -5.14 -4.71 -9.45
CA LEU A 4 -3.75 -4.30 -9.47
C LEU A 4 -3.29 -4.10 -8.03
N THR A 5 -2.19 -4.73 -7.66
CA THR A 5 -1.62 -4.60 -6.32
C THR A 5 -0.54 -3.54 -6.33
N ILE A 6 -0.66 -2.57 -5.43
CA ILE A 6 0.36 -1.55 -5.21
C ILE A 6 1.05 -1.88 -3.89
N ASP A 7 2.27 -2.38 -4.00
CA ASP A 7 3.07 -2.73 -2.83
C ASP A 7 3.96 -1.55 -2.47
N ILE A 8 3.77 -1.02 -1.25
CA ILE A 8 4.48 0.17 -0.78
C ILE A 8 5.49 -0.26 0.28
N ASN A 9 6.73 0.19 0.13
CA ASN A 9 7.80 -0.08 1.07
C ASN A 9 8.51 1.21 1.43
N ARG A 10 8.80 1.40 2.71
CA ARG A 10 9.61 2.51 3.17
C ARG A 10 11.09 2.13 3.03
N GLU A 11 11.84 2.87 2.20
CA GLU A 11 13.28 2.64 2.05
C GLU A 11 14.06 3.32 3.16
N VAL A 12 13.81 4.60 3.34
CA VAL A 12 14.36 5.39 4.44
C VAL A 12 13.27 6.35 4.89
N ARG A 13 13.53 7.09 5.96
CA ARG A 13 12.58 8.05 6.49
C ARG A 13 12.18 9.06 5.41
N GLY A 14 10.89 9.16 5.13
CA GLY A 14 10.35 10.09 4.15
C GLY A 14 10.47 9.62 2.70
N VAL A 15 10.92 8.38 2.44
CA VAL A 15 11.01 7.85 1.09
C VAL A 15 10.26 6.52 1.02
N TYR A 16 9.19 6.49 0.24
CA TYR A 16 8.34 5.31 0.04
C TYR A 16 8.39 4.89 -1.41
N VAL A 17 8.63 3.62 -1.66
CA VAL A 17 8.66 3.06 -3.01
C VAL A 17 7.38 2.28 -3.25
N ALA A 18 6.67 2.62 -4.33
CA ALA A 18 5.46 1.92 -4.75
C ALA A 18 5.77 1.05 -5.98
N ARG A 19 5.39 -0.21 -5.90
CA ARG A 19 5.51 -1.16 -7.01
C ARG A 19 4.14 -1.62 -7.42
N ALA A 20 3.79 -1.39 -8.68
CA ALA A 20 2.53 -1.85 -9.25
C ALA A 20 2.73 -3.25 -9.82
N GLU A 21 1.98 -4.21 -9.29
CA GLU A 21 2.11 -5.61 -9.64
C GLU A 21 0.76 -6.21 -10.04
N GLN A 22 0.78 -7.09 -11.02
CA GLN A 22 -0.40 -7.86 -11.41
C GLN A 22 0.01 -9.33 -11.50
N GLY A 23 -0.64 -10.16 -10.66
CA GLY A 23 -0.29 -11.57 -10.59
C GLY A 23 1.16 -11.83 -10.17
N GLY A 24 1.73 -10.94 -9.36
CA GLY A 24 3.12 -11.05 -8.91
C GLY A 24 4.15 -10.52 -9.89
N VAL A 25 3.71 -9.97 -11.03
CA VAL A 25 4.61 -9.42 -12.05
C VAL A 25 4.55 -7.90 -12.03
N LEU A 26 5.72 -7.26 -11.95
CA LEU A 26 5.83 -5.81 -11.97
C LEU A 26 5.38 -5.27 -13.33
N VAL A 27 4.38 -4.37 -13.34
CA VAL A 27 3.80 -3.85 -14.58
C VAL A 27 4.30 -2.46 -14.95
N THR A 28 4.90 -1.73 -14.00
CA THR A 28 5.55 -0.43 -14.24
C THR A 28 6.82 -0.35 -13.44
N PRO A 29 7.79 0.52 -13.81
CA PRO A 29 8.94 0.76 -12.95
C PRO A 29 8.51 1.28 -11.59
N PRO A 30 9.23 0.93 -10.50
CA PRO A 30 8.92 1.45 -9.18
C PRO A 30 9.01 2.97 -9.15
N ARG A 31 8.14 3.60 -8.34
CA ARG A 31 8.12 5.07 -8.16
C ARG A 31 8.30 5.40 -6.71
N THR A 32 8.89 6.55 -6.44
CA THR A 32 9.15 7.02 -5.08
C THR A 32 8.21 8.16 -4.72
N TYR A 33 7.81 8.21 -3.46
CA TYR A 33 6.92 9.24 -2.91
C TYR A 33 7.39 9.63 -1.51
N ASP A 34 6.93 10.79 -1.05
CA ASP A 34 7.29 11.31 0.27
C ASP A 34 6.36 10.82 1.38
N SER A 35 5.24 10.22 1.03
CA SER A 35 4.28 9.69 2.01
C SER A 35 3.49 8.55 1.41
N ILE A 36 2.93 7.71 2.29
CA ILE A 36 2.06 6.60 1.86
C ILE A 36 0.79 7.15 1.21
N ALA A 37 0.19 8.21 1.77
CA ALA A 37 -1.02 8.80 1.21
C ALA A 37 -0.78 9.33 -0.21
N THR A 38 0.35 10.01 -0.45
CA THR A 38 0.70 10.48 -1.79
C THR A 38 0.90 9.31 -2.74
N ALA A 39 1.58 8.25 -2.28
CA ALA A 39 1.77 7.06 -3.09
C ALA A 39 0.43 6.45 -3.52
N ILE A 40 -0.49 6.29 -2.58
CA ILE A 40 -1.82 5.71 -2.87
C ILE A 40 -2.56 6.57 -3.90
N ARG A 41 -2.61 7.88 -3.67
CA ARG A 41 -3.34 8.80 -4.55
C ARG A 41 -2.74 8.82 -5.95
N GLN A 42 -1.44 8.99 -6.06
CA GLN A 42 -0.78 9.13 -7.35
C GLN A 42 -0.80 7.82 -8.15
N GLU A 43 -0.62 6.68 -7.49
CA GLU A 43 -0.70 5.40 -8.18
C GLU A 43 -2.09 5.14 -8.71
N ALA A 44 -3.14 5.50 -7.97
CA ALA A 44 -4.52 5.38 -8.45
C ALA A 44 -4.78 6.26 -9.67
N LEU A 45 -4.28 7.51 -9.65
CA LEU A 45 -4.46 8.45 -10.76
C LEU A 45 -3.66 8.05 -12.00
N CYS A 46 -2.60 7.27 -11.84
CA CYS A 46 -1.75 6.85 -12.96
C CYS A 46 -2.24 5.60 -13.67
N VAL A 47 -3.26 4.90 -13.15
CA VAL A 47 -3.79 3.70 -13.80
C VAL A 47 -4.53 4.11 -15.06
N PRO A 48 -4.14 3.57 -16.25
CA PRO A 48 -4.86 3.89 -17.47
C PRO A 48 -6.31 3.38 -17.42
N PRO A 49 -7.25 4.09 -18.04
CA PRO A 49 -8.64 3.63 -18.09
C PRO A 49 -8.75 2.21 -18.67
N GLY A 50 -9.51 1.36 -17.97
CA GLY A 50 -9.74 -0.01 -18.41
C GLY A 50 -8.62 -0.99 -18.09
N PHE A 51 -7.49 -0.52 -17.55
CA PHE A 51 -6.38 -1.40 -17.20
C PHE A 51 -6.69 -2.27 -15.97
N ALA A 52 -7.32 -1.68 -14.97
CA ALA A 52 -7.76 -2.39 -13.78
C ALA A 52 -9.04 -1.76 -13.25
N HIS A 53 -9.81 -2.51 -12.47
CA HIS A 53 -11.06 -2.03 -11.88
C HIS A 53 -10.89 -1.77 -10.39
N PHE A 54 -9.98 -2.51 -9.75
CA PHE A 54 -9.75 -2.44 -8.30
C PHE A 54 -8.27 -2.34 -8.01
N LEU A 55 -7.94 -1.64 -6.93
CA LEU A 55 -6.57 -1.58 -6.40
C LEU A 55 -6.54 -2.22 -5.02
N GLU A 56 -5.47 -2.96 -4.77
CA GLU A 56 -5.12 -3.44 -3.44
C GLU A 56 -3.82 -2.77 -3.03
N PHE A 57 -3.78 -2.19 -1.82
CA PHE A 57 -2.57 -1.56 -1.30
C PHE A 57 -1.99 -2.42 -0.19
N THR A 58 -0.69 -2.67 -0.26
CA THR A 58 0.04 -3.39 0.78
C THR A 58 1.17 -2.53 1.30
N TYR A 59 1.45 -2.65 2.58
CA TYR A 59 2.56 -1.96 3.23
C TYR A 59 3.12 -2.89 4.30
N ASP A 60 4.39 -3.28 4.15
CA ASP A 60 5.09 -4.15 5.10
C ASP A 60 4.28 -5.42 5.41
N GLY A 61 3.68 -6.02 4.37
CA GLY A 61 2.89 -7.23 4.49
C GLY A 61 1.45 -7.04 4.91
N MET A 62 1.05 -5.80 5.29
CA MET A 62 -0.34 -5.51 5.64
C MET A 62 -1.11 -5.05 4.42
N SER A 63 -2.38 -5.47 4.31
CA SER A 63 -3.26 -5.11 3.20
C SER A 63 -4.53 -4.44 3.73
N THR A 64 -5.01 -3.42 3.01
CA THR A 64 -6.32 -2.81 3.28
C THR A 64 -7.45 -3.52 2.54
N GLY A 65 -7.16 -4.57 1.77
CA GLY A 65 -8.13 -5.18 0.88
C GLY A 65 -8.20 -4.46 -0.47
N THR A 66 -9.22 -4.77 -1.25
CA THR A 66 -9.41 -4.20 -2.59
C THR A 66 -10.40 -3.06 -2.57
N HIS A 67 -10.13 -2.03 -3.37
CA HIS A 67 -10.96 -0.83 -3.46
C HIS A 67 -11.19 -0.45 -4.91
N PRO A 68 -12.40 0.02 -5.29
CA PRO A 68 -12.63 0.55 -6.62
C PRO A 68 -11.69 1.73 -6.89
N ILE A 69 -11.11 1.77 -8.09
CA ILE A 69 -10.10 2.79 -8.43
C ILE A 69 -10.66 4.20 -8.25
N GLU A 70 -11.89 4.44 -8.67
CA GLU A 70 -12.51 5.76 -8.61
C GLU A 70 -12.66 6.29 -7.18
N ASP A 71 -12.71 5.41 -6.18
CA ASP A 71 -12.87 5.81 -4.78
C ASP A 71 -11.53 6.12 -4.10
N VAL A 72 -10.43 5.63 -4.65
CA VAL A 72 -9.12 5.65 -3.97
C VAL A 72 -8.58 7.05 -3.73
N PRO A 73 -8.61 7.99 -4.71
CA PRO A 73 -8.00 9.30 -4.47
C PRO A 73 -8.59 10.04 -3.28
N ASP A 74 -9.90 9.95 -3.07
CA ASP A 74 -10.58 10.60 -1.94
C ASP A 74 -10.32 9.91 -0.61
N LYS A 75 -9.95 8.63 -0.65
CA LYS A 75 -9.71 7.82 0.55
C LYS A 75 -8.22 7.63 0.86
N ALA A 76 -7.33 8.28 0.11
CA ALA A 76 -5.90 8.00 0.21
C ALA A 76 -5.35 8.21 1.63
N VAL A 77 -5.74 9.27 2.31
CA VAL A 77 -5.29 9.54 3.69
C VAL A 77 -5.84 8.48 4.65
N GLU A 78 -7.12 8.13 4.53
CA GLU A 78 -7.75 7.11 5.36
C GLU A 78 -7.08 5.74 5.17
N LEU A 79 -6.80 5.36 3.93
CA LEU A 79 -6.15 4.10 3.62
C LEU A 79 -4.71 4.07 4.13
N ALA A 80 -3.99 5.19 4.00
CA ALA A 80 -2.64 5.32 4.52
C ALA A 80 -2.63 5.16 6.04
N ASP A 81 -3.54 5.82 6.74
CA ASP A 81 -3.66 5.71 8.19
C ASP A 81 -3.95 4.28 8.62
N ARG A 82 -4.81 3.58 7.87
CA ARG A 82 -5.13 2.19 8.15
C ARG A 82 -3.91 1.28 8.00
N LEU A 83 -3.13 1.46 6.93
CA LEU A 83 -1.91 0.67 6.72
C LEU A 83 -0.90 0.90 7.84
N VAL A 84 -0.68 2.15 8.24
CA VAL A 84 0.25 2.49 9.32
C VAL A 84 -0.23 1.89 10.63
N THR A 85 -1.53 1.98 10.91
CA THR A 85 -2.11 1.43 12.14
C THR A 85 -1.96 -0.09 12.19
N LEU A 86 -2.27 -0.78 11.09
CA LEU A 86 -2.12 -2.24 11.03
C LEU A 86 -0.66 -2.66 11.21
N ASN A 87 0.26 -1.95 10.58
CA ASN A 87 1.69 -2.21 10.72
C ASN A 87 2.15 -2.02 12.16
N HIS A 88 1.72 -0.93 12.80
CA HIS A 88 2.05 -0.63 14.19
C HIS A 88 1.50 -1.72 15.13
N GLN A 89 0.25 -2.15 14.93
CA GLN A 89 -0.36 -3.20 15.74
C GLN A 89 0.41 -4.51 15.60
N MET A 90 0.84 -4.86 14.39
CA MET A 90 1.61 -6.07 14.16
C MET A 90 2.94 -6.03 14.91
N HIS A 91 3.65 -4.89 14.85
CA HIS A 91 4.91 -4.73 15.58
C HIS A 91 4.72 -4.82 17.08
N MET A 92 3.65 -4.23 17.61
CA MET A 92 3.34 -4.32 19.04
C MET A 92 3.08 -5.76 19.48
N LEU A 93 2.34 -6.53 18.69
CA LEU A 93 2.07 -7.93 18.99
C LEU A 93 3.35 -8.76 18.99
N LEU A 94 4.23 -8.51 18.03
CA LEU A 94 5.52 -9.22 17.96
C LEU A 94 6.42 -8.86 19.14
N GLU A 95 6.44 -7.59 19.56
CA GLU A 95 7.20 -7.15 20.72
C GLU A 95 6.66 -7.77 22.00
N ASP A 96 5.34 -7.79 22.19
CA ASP A 96 4.72 -8.41 23.35
C ASP A 96 5.06 -9.89 23.43
N ASN A 97 4.98 -10.60 22.32
CA ASN A 97 5.35 -12.02 22.26
C ASN A 97 6.82 -12.21 22.59
N GLY A 98 7.69 -11.34 22.12
CA GLY A 98 9.10 -11.38 22.44
C GLY A 98 9.37 -11.09 23.90
N SER A 99 8.62 -10.17 24.49
CA SER A 99 8.74 -9.82 25.90
C SER A 99 8.30 -10.96 26.83
N THR A 100 7.22 -11.63 26.47
CA THR A 100 6.70 -12.74 27.27
C THR A 100 7.55 -14.01 27.15
N GLY A 101 8.33 -14.12 26.09
CA GLY A 101 9.24 -15.24 25.89
C GLY A 101 10.49 -15.19 26.75
N THR A 102 10.70 -14.10 27.44
CA THR A 102 11.81 -13.93 28.37
C THR A 102 11.38 -14.27 29.79
#